data_a86f70080882d42eed7aaa7585d8eb4a
#
_entry.id   a86f70080882d42eed7aaa7585d8eb4a
#
_cell.length_a   1.000
_cell.length_b   1.000
_cell.length_c   1.000
_cell.angle_alpha   90.00
_cell.angle_beta   90.00
_cell.angle_gamma   90.00
#
_symmetry.space_group_name_H-M   'P 1'
#
loop_
_entity.id
_entity.type
_entity.pdbx_description
1 polymer ?
#
loop_
_entity_poly.entity_id
_entity_poly.type
_entity_poly.pdbx_seq_one_letter_code
_entity_poly.pdbx_strand_id
1 'polypeptide(L)'
;MKGIEFDSRKVKPGYTFVAIRGLTYDGHDYIPEAIKNGAVEIYGERSLNYPNYFKVTDSRQKLGELVSEFYGYPSKKLKLIGVTGTKGKTTTCHLIHHILTKLGKKAGLITSITMGGYHITSPDVITFHRLLRKMVDDGCKYGVIEVSSHAIDQKRIAGVKFAVGVLTNIAPEHLDYHKTFA
;
A
#
# COMPACT_ATOMS: atom_id res chain seq x y z
N MET A 1 12.15 4.47 15.39
CA MET A 1 11.75 3.38 14.46
C MET A 1 12.76 3.32 13.32
N LYS A 2 13.41 2.15 13.11
CA LYS A 2 14.42 1.98 12.03
C LYS A 2 13.81 1.41 10.74
N GLY A 3 12.63 0.82 10.82
CA GLY A 3 11.87 0.25 9.71
C GLY A 3 10.56 -0.37 10.19
N ILE A 4 9.73 -0.75 9.24
CA ILE A 4 8.43 -1.39 9.49
C ILE A 4 8.31 -2.61 8.61
N GLU A 5 7.80 -3.71 9.15
CA GLU A 5 7.54 -4.93 8.40
C GLU A 5 6.26 -5.64 8.89
N PHE A 6 5.65 -6.39 8.01
CA PHE A 6 4.56 -7.33 8.29
C PHE A 6 4.93 -8.80 7.96
N ASP A 7 6.13 -9.01 7.41
CA ASP A 7 6.75 -10.33 7.21
C ASP A 7 7.84 -10.50 8.28
N SER A 8 7.61 -11.41 9.24
CA SER A 8 8.52 -11.66 10.37
C SER A 8 9.96 -11.98 9.94
N ARG A 9 10.13 -12.64 8.79
CA ARG A 9 11.44 -13.00 8.20
C ARG A 9 12.26 -11.80 7.74
N LYS A 10 11.61 -10.66 7.47
CA LYS A 10 12.24 -9.41 7.01
C LYS A 10 12.50 -8.42 8.15
N VAL A 11 12.02 -8.73 9.35
CA VAL A 11 12.26 -7.91 10.54
C VAL A 11 13.73 -7.88 10.85
N LYS A 12 14.25 -6.69 11.20
CA LYS A 12 15.62 -6.44 11.63
C LYS A 12 15.61 -5.70 12.98
N PRO A 13 16.74 -5.68 13.71
CA PRO A 13 16.81 -4.99 15.00
C PRO A 13 16.39 -3.52 14.93
N GLY A 14 15.43 -3.17 15.78
CA GLY A 14 14.85 -1.83 15.84
C GLY A 14 13.67 -1.57 14.91
N TYR A 15 13.12 -2.62 14.27
CA TYR A 15 11.93 -2.52 13.43
C TYR A 15 10.64 -2.60 14.26
N THR A 16 9.59 -2.01 13.72
CA THR A 16 8.20 -2.24 14.14
C THR A 16 7.61 -3.36 13.31
N PHE A 17 6.99 -4.33 13.96
CA PHE A 17 6.27 -5.42 13.31
C PHE A 17 4.76 -5.21 13.41
N VAL A 18 4.04 -5.39 12.30
CA VAL A 18 2.57 -5.34 12.29
C VAL A 18 2.03 -6.70 11.92
N ALA A 19 1.40 -7.37 12.88
CA ALA A 19 0.78 -8.67 12.70
C ALA A 19 -0.54 -8.51 11.94
N ILE A 20 -0.56 -8.93 10.68
CA ILE A 20 -1.73 -8.85 9.80
C ILE A 20 -2.34 -10.24 9.64
N ARG A 21 -3.66 -10.34 9.80
CA ARG A 21 -4.39 -11.54 9.44
C ARG A 21 -4.51 -11.63 7.91
N GLY A 22 -3.83 -12.61 7.32
CA GLY A 22 -3.89 -12.94 5.91
C GLY A 22 -5.05 -13.89 5.58
N LEU A 23 -5.16 -14.27 4.32
CA LEU A 23 -6.15 -15.25 3.85
C LEU A 23 -5.77 -16.69 4.27
N THR A 24 -4.47 -17.00 4.28
CA THR A 24 -3.94 -18.33 4.54
C THR A 24 -3.20 -18.41 5.87
N TYR A 25 -2.50 -17.34 6.24
CA TYR A 25 -1.67 -17.27 7.46
C TYR A 25 -2.10 -16.10 8.32
N ASP A 26 -1.99 -16.25 9.64
CA ASP A 26 -2.22 -15.17 10.59
C ASP A 26 -0.87 -14.64 11.10
N GLY A 27 -0.57 -13.37 10.83
CA GLY A 27 0.66 -12.72 11.26
C GLY A 27 0.91 -12.74 12.76
N HIS A 28 -0.16 -12.89 13.58
CA HIS A 28 -0.02 -12.99 15.03
C HIS A 28 0.73 -14.24 15.47
N ASP A 29 0.67 -15.33 14.71
CA ASP A 29 1.37 -16.57 15.03
C ASP A 29 2.89 -16.45 14.82
N TYR A 30 3.35 -15.41 14.11
CA TYR A 30 4.75 -15.11 13.82
C TYR A 30 5.35 -14.01 14.71
N ILE A 31 4.61 -13.52 15.72
CA ILE A 31 5.12 -12.53 16.69
C ILE A 31 6.39 -13.01 17.40
N PRO A 32 6.48 -14.29 17.89
CA PRO A 32 7.71 -14.76 18.52
C PRO A 32 8.94 -14.69 17.59
N GLU A 33 8.77 -14.99 16.31
CA GLU A 33 9.85 -14.88 15.33
C GLU A 33 10.25 -13.42 15.09
N ALA A 34 9.27 -12.51 14.98
CA ALA A 34 9.52 -11.09 14.82
C ALA A 34 10.31 -10.51 16.02
N ILE A 35 9.97 -10.92 17.25
CA ILE A 35 10.71 -10.55 18.46
C ILE A 35 12.13 -11.07 18.41
N LYS A 36 12.32 -12.35 18.07
CA LYS A 36 13.64 -12.97 17.91
C LYS A 36 14.50 -12.23 16.89
N ASN A 37 13.90 -11.73 15.83
CA ASN A 37 14.57 -10.96 14.77
C ASN A 37 14.79 -9.47 15.14
N GLY A 38 14.35 -9.05 16.34
CA GLY A 38 14.65 -7.74 16.92
C GLY A 38 13.57 -6.69 16.72
N ALA A 39 12.30 -7.09 16.57
CA ALA A 39 11.18 -6.15 16.63
C ALA A 39 11.14 -5.45 18.00
N VAL A 40 10.98 -4.13 18.01
CA VAL A 40 10.94 -3.30 19.23
C VAL A 40 9.53 -2.83 19.58
N GLU A 41 8.62 -2.83 18.61
CA GLU A 41 7.20 -2.55 18.76
C GLU A 41 6.41 -3.53 17.90
N ILE A 42 5.24 -3.92 18.40
CA ILE A 42 4.38 -4.89 17.73
C ILE A 42 2.94 -4.37 17.77
N TYR A 43 2.29 -4.38 16.62
CA TYR A 43 0.86 -4.04 16.50
C TYR A 43 0.07 -5.24 15.98
N GLY A 44 -1.13 -5.48 16.54
CA GLY A 44 -2.00 -6.56 16.11
C GLY A 44 -3.41 -6.45 16.66
N GLU A 45 -4.33 -7.28 16.18
CA GLU A 45 -5.76 -7.22 16.51
C GLU A 45 -6.15 -8.12 17.67
N ARG A 46 -5.38 -9.18 17.93
CA ARG A 46 -5.64 -10.12 19.04
C ARG A 46 -5.27 -9.48 20.38
N SER A 47 -5.90 -9.91 21.47
CA SER A 47 -5.47 -9.55 22.83
C SER A 47 -4.33 -10.50 23.25
N LEU A 48 -3.09 -10.03 23.20
CA LEU A 48 -1.89 -10.81 23.50
C LEU A 48 -1.02 -10.06 24.50
N ASN A 49 -0.26 -10.82 25.30
CA ASN A 49 0.61 -10.28 26.34
C ASN A 49 2.09 -10.46 25.93
N TYR A 50 2.58 -9.57 25.04
CA TYR A 50 3.99 -9.48 24.70
C TYR A 50 4.53 -8.10 25.11
N PRO A 51 5.84 -7.98 25.41
CA PRO A 51 6.45 -6.68 25.62
C PRO A 51 6.26 -5.77 24.40
N ASN A 52 5.92 -4.52 24.64
CA ASN A 52 5.69 -3.50 23.60
C ASN A 52 4.68 -3.92 22.51
N TYR A 53 3.68 -4.72 22.89
CA TYR A 53 2.56 -5.07 22.03
C TYR A 53 1.41 -4.07 22.21
N PHE A 54 0.93 -3.55 21.10
CA PHE A 54 -0.17 -2.59 21.04
C PHE A 54 -1.35 -3.21 20.27
N LYS A 55 -2.45 -3.43 20.96
CA LYS A 55 -3.67 -3.89 20.33
C LYS A 55 -4.31 -2.76 19.52
N VAL A 56 -4.70 -3.07 18.28
CA VAL A 56 -5.40 -2.17 17.36
C VAL A 56 -6.68 -2.82 16.84
N THR A 57 -7.59 -2.02 16.33
CA THR A 57 -8.84 -2.51 15.74
C THR A 57 -8.65 -3.02 14.31
N ASP A 58 -7.65 -2.51 13.61
CA ASP A 58 -7.37 -2.81 12.20
C ASP A 58 -5.86 -2.68 11.95
N SER A 59 -5.20 -3.81 11.87
CA SER A 59 -3.74 -3.87 11.68
C SER A 59 -3.31 -3.39 10.28
N ARG A 60 -4.13 -3.59 9.24
CA ARG A 60 -3.82 -3.11 7.88
C ARG A 60 -3.91 -1.58 7.80
N GLN A 61 -4.93 -0.99 8.43
CA GLN A 61 -5.05 0.46 8.53
C GLN A 61 -3.87 1.04 9.32
N LYS A 62 -3.55 0.44 10.47
CA LYS A 62 -2.43 0.86 11.32
C LYS A 62 -1.09 0.76 10.59
N LEU A 63 -0.86 -0.30 9.82
CA LEU A 63 0.34 -0.44 8.99
C LEU A 63 0.46 0.73 8.01
N GLY A 64 -0.62 1.07 7.29
CA GLY A 64 -0.64 2.19 6.35
C GLY A 64 -0.31 3.53 7.00
N GLU A 65 -0.84 3.80 8.20
CA GLU A 65 -0.54 5.01 8.97
C GLU A 65 0.93 5.09 9.37
N LEU A 66 1.47 4.03 9.97
CA LEU A 66 2.88 3.94 10.38
C LEU A 66 3.83 4.11 9.19
N VAL A 67 3.54 3.44 8.07
CA VAL A 67 4.37 3.51 6.87
C VAL A 67 4.29 4.90 6.22
N SER A 68 3.09 5.52 6.20
CA SER A 68 2.91 6.89 5.71
C SER A 68 3.75 7.88 6.53
N GLU A 69 3.74 7.75 7.85
CA GLU A 69 4.55 8.55 8.76
C GLU A 69 6.05 8.31 8.53
N PHE A 70 6.48 7.06 8.49
CA PHE A 70 7.87 6.66 8.29
C PHE A 70 8.48 7.27 7.03
N TYR A 71 7.72 7.33 5.92
CA TYR A 71 8.14 7.96 4.68
C TYR A 71 7.86 9.48 4.62
N GLY A 72 7.45 10.10 5.71
CA GLY A 72 7.22 11.55 5.80
C GLY A 72 6.01 12.04 5.03
N TYR A 73 4.90 11.26 5.08
CA TYR A 73 3.59 11.57 4.48
C TYR A 73 3.67 11.94 2.98
N PRO A 74 4.23 11.09 2.13
CA PRO A 74 4.53 11.46 0.74
C PRO A 74 3.27 11.82 -0.05
N SER A 75 2.12 11.20 0.23
CA SER A 75 0.86 11.52 -0.45
C SER A 75 0.35 12.94 -0.18
N LYS A 76 0.75 13.57 0.93
CA LYS A 76 0.42 14.98 1.21
C LYS A 76 1.23 15.97 0.36
N LYS A 77 2.34 15.50 -0.23
CA LYS A 77 3.26 16.31 -1.04
C LYS A 77 3.01 16.18 -2.55
N LEU A 78 2.11 15.27 -2.93
CA LEU A 78 1.76 14.93 -4.32
C LEU A 78 0.27 15.16 -4.56
N LYS A 79 -0.08 15.60 -5.77
CA LYS A 79 -1.46 15.53 -6.26
C LYS A 79 -1.68 14.16 -6.89
N LEU A 80 -2.21 13.21 -6.12
CA LEU A 80 -2.40 11.84 -6.56
C LEU A 80 -3.74 11.67 -7.28
N ILE A 81 -3.68 11.00 -8.43
CA ILE A 81 -4.84 10.60 -9.24
C ILE A 81 -4.90 9.07 -9.19
N GLY A 82 -5.91 8.54 -8.53
CA GLY A 82 -6.17 7.10 -8.46
C GLY A 82 -7.14 6.67 -9.56
N VAL A 83 -6.79 5.65 -10.32
CA VAL A 83 -7.65 5.10 -11.38
C VAL A 83 -8.02 3.67 -11.02
N THR A 84 -9.32 3.41 -10.90
CA THR A 84 -9.86 2.08 -10.61
C THR A 84 -10.94 1.70 -11.63
N GLY A 85 -11.40 0.46 -11.57
CA GLY A 85 -12.45 -0.12 -12.43
C GLY A 85 -12.07 -1.51 -12.92
N THR A 86 -12.98 -2.16 -13.62
CA THR A 86 -12.76 -3.51 -14.17
C THR A 86 -11.72 -3.47 -15.29
N LYS A 87 -11.93 -2.67 -16.32
CA LYS A 87 -11.06 -2.57 -17.51
C LYS A 87 -10.62 -1.14 -17.78
N GLY A 88 -9.52 -0.97 -18.50
CA GLY A 88 -9.03 0.33 -18.94
C GLY A 88 -8.21 1.11 -17.91
N LYS A 89 -8.01 0.60 -16.71
CA LYS A 89 -7.21 1.26 -15.65
C LYS A 89 -5.83 1.69 -16.14
N THR A 90 -5.05 0.74 -16.63
CA THR A 90 -3.67 0.95 -17.10
C THR A 90 -3.63 1.96 -18.23
N THR A 91 -4.49 1.80 -19.25
CA THR A 91 -4.57 2.72 -20.41
C THR A 91 -4.89 4.14 -19.96
N THR A 92 -5.89 4.30 -19.07
CA THR A 92 -6.27 5.60 -18.53
C THR A 92 -5.14 6.23 -17.72
N CYS A 93 -4.42 5.46 -16.90
CA CYS A 93 -3.25 5.94 -16.17
C CYS A 93 -2.18 6.48 -17.12
N HIS A 94 -1.82 5.71 -18.17
CA HIS A 94 -0.82 6.13 -19.15
C HIS A 94 -1.27 7.38 -19.93
N LEU A 95 -2.55 7.49 -20.29
CA LEU A 95 -3.10 8.66 -20.97
C LEU A 95 -3.01 9.92 -20.08
N ILE A 96 -3.45 9.83 -18.82
CA ILE A 96 -3.36 10.95 -17.87
C ILE A 96 -1.90 11.36 -17.66
N HIS A 97 -1.02 10.40 -17.44
CA HIS A 97 0.42 10.65 -17.27
C HIS A 97 1.02 11.34 -18.50
N HIS A 98 0.68 10.86 -19.71
CA HIS A 98 1.13 11.47 -20.97
C HIS A 98 0.67 12.92 -21.10
N ILE A 99 -0.62 13.20 -20.82
CA ILE A 99 -1.16 14.56 -20.85
C ILE A 99 -0.41 15.47 -19.87
N LEU A 100 -0.23 15.04 -18.62
CA LEU A 100 0.51 15.80 -17.62
C LEU A 100 1.94 16.12 -18.09
N THR A 101 2.62 15.13 -18.66
CA THR A 101 3.99 15.28 -19.17
C THR A 101 4.04 16.27 -20.35
N LYS A 102 3.09 16.18 -21.29
CA LYS A 102 2.99 17.13 -22.41
C LYS A 102 2.71 18.57 -21.96
N LEU A 103 2.02 18.73 -20.83
CA LEU A 103 1.81 20.04 -20.19
C LEU A 103 3.01 20.50 -19.34
N GLY A 104 4.17 19.85 -19.46
CA GLY A 104 5.38 20.19 -18.70
C GLY A 104 5.29 19.90 -17.21
N LYS A 105 4.32 19.06 -16.77
CA LYS A 105 4.18 18.66 -15.36
C LYS A 105 5.01 17.42 -15.07
N LYS A 106 5.85 17.47 -14.04
CA LYS A 106 6.59 16.28 -13.60
C LYS A 106 5.64 15.38 -12.81
N ALA A 107 5.33 14.22 -13.37
CA ALA A 107 4.41 13.24 -12.83
C ALA A 107 5.07 11.85 -12.71
N GLY A 108 4.81 11.14 -11.62
CA GLY A 108 5.15 9.74 -11.45
C GLY A 108 3.99 8.83 -11.90
N LEU A 109 4.29 7.57 -12.20
CA LEU A 109 3.33 6.58 -12.67
C LEU A 109 3.55 5.25 -11.94
N ILE A 110 2.48 4.69 -11.37
CA ILE A 110 2.46 3.33 -10.81
C ILE A 110 1.34 2.56 -11.50
N THR A 111 1.69 1.58 -12.31
CA THR A 111 0.75 0.68 -13.01
C THR A 111 1.30 -0.75 -13.01
N SER A 112 0.48 -1.71 -13.38
CA SER A 112 0.88 -3.11 -13.55
C SER A 112 2.06 -3.29 -14.52
N ILE A 113 2.20 -2.43 -15.52
CA ILE A 113 3.29 -2.49 -16.50
C ILE A 113 4.60 -1.93 -15.93
N THR A 114 4.54 -0.87 -15.10
CA THR A 114 5.74 -0.21 -14.53
C THR A 114 6.37 -1.00 -13.38
N MET A 115 5.72 -2.05 -12.89
CA MET A 115 6.19 -2.90 -11.78
C MET A 115 7.07 -4.07 -12.20
N GLY A 116 7.67 -4.04 -13.40
CA GLY A 116 8.76 -4.95 -13.77
C GLY A 116 8.37 -6.42 -13.98
N GLY A 117 7.22 -6.68 -14.61
CA GLY A 117 6.84 -8.04 -15.03
C GLY A 117 6.15 -8.90 -13.96
N TYR A 118 6.00 -8.43 -12.74
CA TYR A 118 5.10 -9.06 -11.78
C TYR A 118 3.67 -8.65 -12.11
N HIS A 119 2.76 -9.61 -12.31
CA HIS A 119 1.32 -9.38 -12.56
C HIS A 119 0.58 -8.81 -11.33
N ILE A 120 1.21 -7.90 -10.60
CA ILE A 120 0.66 -7.25 -9.41
C ILE A 120 0.32 -5.81 -9.80
N THR A 121 -0.96 -5.54 -9.95
CA THR A 121 -1.47 -4.21 -10.32
C THR A 121 -1.17 -3.14 -9.25
N SER A 122 -1.11 -3.53 -7.98
CA SER A 122 -0.80 -2.63 -6.87
C SER A 122 0.15 -3.35 -5.89
N PRO A 123 1.31 -2.77 -5.56
CA PRO A 123 2.24 -3.36 -4.61
C PRO A 123 1.67 -3.42 -3.18
N ASP A 124 2.39 -4.05 -2.26
CA ASP A 124 2.11 -3.96 -0.83
C ASP A 124 2.24 -2.51 -0.32
N VAL A 125 1.66 -2.23 0.84
CA VAL A 125 1.58 -0.87 1.38
C VAL A 125 2.96 -0.24 1.66
N ILE A 126 3.95 -1.02 2.08
CA ILE A 126 5.30 -0.51 2.36
C ILE A 126 5.98 -0.09 1.05
N THR A 127 5.95 -0.98 0.06
CA THR A 127 6.48 -0.70 -1.28
C THR A 127 5.76 0.48 -1.91
N PHE A 128 4.44 0.58 -1.74
CA PHE A 128 3.64 1.68 -2.27
C PHE A 128 4.09 3.04 -1.73
N HIS A 129 4.18 3.19 -0.42
CA HIS A 129 4.63 4.44 0.20
C HIS A 129 6.09 4.78 -0.13
N ARG A 130 6.96 3.77 -0.25
CA ARG A 130 8.34 3.95 -0.71
C ARG A 130 8.39 4.53 -2.14
N LEU A 131 7.54 4.04 -3.04
CA LEU A 131 7.44 4.58 -4.40
C LEU A 131 6.91 6.01 -4.40
N LEU A 132 5.90 6.33 -3.57
CA LEU A 132 5.44 7.71 -3.42
C LEU A 132 6.54 8.62 -2.87
N ARG A 133 7.33 8.14 -1.91
CA ARG A 133 8.48 8.89 -1.39
C ARG A 133 9.49 9.17 -2.49
N LYS A 134 9.83 8.14 -3.29
CA LYS A 134 10.71 8.30 -4.45
C LYS A 134 10.19 9.36 -5.43
N MET A 135 8.89 9.36 -5.76
CA MET A 135 8.31 10.41 -6.60
C MET A 135 8.54 11.82 -6.04
N VAL A 136 8.37 11.99 -4.71
CA VAL A 136 8.64 13.28 -4.06
C VAL A 136 10.11 13.67 -4.19
N ASP A 137 11.03 12.72 -3.94
CA ASP A 137 12.47 12.94 -4.03
C ASP A 137 12.92 13.25 -5.46
N ASP A 138 12.30 12.61 -6.45
CA ASP A 138 12.49 12.89 -7.86
C ASP A 138 11.89 14.26 -8.27
N GLY A 139 11.23 15.00 -7.37
CA GLY A 139 10.63 16.31 -7.62
C GLY A 139 9.31 16.27 -8.37
N CYS A 140 8.61 15.14 -8.41
CA CYS A 140 7.26 15.07 -8.96
C CYS A 140 6.28 15.93 -8.15
N LYS A 141 5.30 16.51 -8.83
CA LYS A 141 4.16 17.21 -8.22
C LYS A 141 2.86 16.42 -8.36
N TYR A 142 2.83 15.49 -9.29
CA TYR A 142 1.69 14.62 -9.58
C TYR A 142 2.11 13.16 -9.52
N GLY A 143 1.16 12.29 -9.16
CA GLY A 143 1.31 10.84 -9.27
C GLY A 143 0.03 10.24 -9.84
N VAL A 144 0.16 9.39 -10.86
CA VAL A 144 -0.95 8.65 -11.46
C VAL A 144 -0.81 7.19 -11.06
N ILE A 145 -1.83 6.67 -10.41
CA ILE A 145 -1.78 5.38 -9.71
C ILE A 145 -2.91 4.48 -10.20
N GLU A 146 -2.57 3.31 -10.68
CA GLU A 146 -3.53 2.25 -10.94
C GLU A 146 -3.87 1.53 -9.62
N VAL A 147 -5.17 1.50 -9.29
CA VAL A 147 -5.67 0.90 -8.05
C VAL A 147 -6.62 -0.24 -8.39
N SER A 148 -6.28 -1.47 -7.98
CA SER A 148 -7.16 -2.63 -8.13
C SER A 148 -8.18 -2.73 -6.99
N SER A 149 -9.29 -3.43 -7.23
CA SER A 149 -10.28 -3.75 -6.20
C SER A 149 -9.66 -4.49 -5.00
N HIS A 150 -8.75 -5.43 -5.27
CA HIS A 150 -7.97 -6.11 -4.23
C HIS A 150 -7.12 -5.14 -3.39
N ALA A 151 -6.54 -4.10 -4.00
CA ALA A 151 -5.74 -3.13 -3.26
C ALA A 151 -6.59 -2.27 -2.33
N ILE A 152 -7.83 -1.98 -2.72
CA ILE A 152 -8.80 -1.27 -1.88
C ILE A 152 -9.21 -2.16 -0.72
N ASP A 153 -9.68 -3.37 -0.99
CA ASP A 153 -10.16 -4.32 0.00
C ASP A 153 -9.05 -4.70 1.00
N GLN A 154 -7.85 -5.00 0.51
CA GLN A 154 -6.70 -5.35 1.35
C GLN A 154 -6.01 -4.13 1.98
N LYS A 155 -6.55 -2.92 1.82
CA LYS A 155 -6.00 -1.65 2.36
C LYS A 155 -4.53 -1.40 1.97
N ARG A 156 -4.11 -1.85 0.77
CA ARG A 156 -2.74 -1.61 0.28
C ARG A 156 -2.44 -0.12 0.03
N ILE A 157 -3.49 0.69 -0.06
CA ILE A 157 -3.41 2.16 -0.19
C ILE A 157 -3.77 2.89 1.10
N ALA A 158 -3.77 2.19 2.26
CA ALA A 158 -4.01 2.83 3.55
C ALA A 158 -2.95 3.92 3.82
N GLY A 159 -3.36 5.00 4.48
CA GLY A 159 -2.51 6.15 4.75
C GLY A 159 -2.25 7.06 3.54
N VAL A 160 -2.88 6.80 2.37
CA VAL A 160 -2.73 7.60 1.15
C VAL A 160 -3.92 8.54 0.96
N LYS A 161 -3.63 9.80 0.62
CA LYS A 161 -4.66 10.78 0.25
C LYS A 161 -4.62 11.02 -1.26
N PHE A 162 -5.70 10.66 -1.95
CA PHE A 162 -5.89 10.99 -3.36
C PHE A 162 -6.57 12.35 -3.52
N ALA A 163 -6.13 13.12 -4.51
CA ALA A 163 -6.76 14.38 -4.91
C ALA A 163 -7.92 14.14 -5.88
N VAL A 164 -7.80 13.10 -6.72
CA VAL A 164 -8.83 12.72 -7.71
C VAL A 164 -8.95 11.21 -7.74
N GLY A 165 -10.17 10.71 -7.77
CA GLY A 165 -10.50 9.31 -8.06
C GLY A 165 -11.20 9.22 -9.42
N VAL A 166 -10.74 8.28 -10.25
CA VAL A 166 -11.31 7.99 -11.57
C VAL A 166 -11.82 6.55 -11.56
N LEU A 167 -13.10 6.38 -11.85
CA LEU A 167 -13.73 5.09 -12.09
C LEU A 167 -13.94 4.90 -13.57
N THR A 168 -13.30 3.92 -14.19
CA THR A 168 -13.44 3.68 -15.65
C THR A 168 -14.74 2.98 -16.00
N ASN A 169 -15.00 1.85 -15.34
CA ASN A 169 -16.22 1.05 -15.47
C ASN A 169 -16.30 0.02 -14.34
N ILE A 170 -17.50 -0.56 -14.16
CA ILE A 170 -17.74 -1.66 -13.21
C ILE A 170 -18.43 -2.80 -13.97
N ALA A 171 -17.84 -3.99 -13.88
CA ALA A 171 -18.43 -5.23 -14.38
C ALA A 171 -18.06 -6.40 -13.43
N PRO A 172 -18.76 -7.53 -13.45
CA PRO A 172 -18.41 -8.70 -12.67
C PRO A 172 -16.99 -9.19 -13.02
N GLU A 173 -16.08 -9.15 -12.04
CA GLU A 173 -14.70 -9.61 -12.16
C GLU A 173 -14.20 -10.04 -10.77
N HIS A 174 -13.24 -10.98 -10.72
CA HIS A 174 -12.63 -11.48 -9.48
C HIS A 174 -13.65 -12.04 -8.45
N LEU A 175 -14.69 -12.73 -8.92
CA LEU A 175 -15.71 -13.34 -8.06
C LEU A 175 -15.16 -14.52 -7.23
N ASP A 176 -14.05 -15.10 -7.65
CA ASP A 176 -13.26 -16.05 -6.85
C ASP A 176 -12.78 -15.42 -5.53
N TYR A 177 -12.46 -14.15 -5.55
CA TYR A 177 -12.03 -13.36 -4.40
C TYR A 177 -13.20 -12.64 -3.69
N HIS A 178 -13.96 -11.80 -4.42
CA HIS A 178 -15.01 -10.94 -3.85
C HIS A 178 -16.31 -11.68 -3.52
N LYS A 179 -16.49 -12.90 -4.03
CA LYS A 179 -17.66 -13.80 -3.84
C LYS A 179 -18.94 -13.31 -4.49
N THR A 180 -19.29 -12.03 -4.34
CA THR A 180 -20.49 -11.43 -4.92
C THR A 180 -20.13 -10.15 -5.67
N PHE A 181 -21.03 -9.71 -6.53
CA PHE A 181 -20.90 -8.42 -7.24
C PHE A 181 -21.47 -7.24 -6.43
N ALA A 182 -22.31 -7.52 -5.44
CA ALA A 182 -22.95 -6.54 -4.54
C ALA A 182 -22.02 -6.13 -3.40
#